data_82dd08568e873483e0df8de824c97c28
#
_entry.id   82dd08568e873483e0df8de824c97c28
#
_cell.length_a   1.000
_cell.length_b   1.000
_cell.length_c   1.000
_cell.angle_alpha   90.00
_cell.angle_beta   90.00
_cell.angle_gamma   90.00
#
_symmetry.space_group_name_H-M   'P 1'
#
loop_
_entity.id
_entity.type
_entity.pdbx_description
1 polymer ?
#
loop_
_entity_poly.entity_id
_entity_poly.type
_entity_poly.pdbx_seq_one_letter_code
_entity_poly.pdbx_strand_id
1 'polypeptide(L)'
;MAREALEVLKECEAFLEGHFLLSSGRHSGAYCQMAFLQQYPDKAAEVMAPVAEKLKELNVDVVVGPAMGGIVYAYELGRQLGKRAIFTERVDNVMTLKRFKIKPGERCIIAEDVVTTGVSSLETKRVIEEAGGVCLGIVCVVDRTRAEAPSPIPIVASALKLDLPNYAPEECPICKEGKLPLVHLGSRKMKEQAKQTL
;
A
#
# COMPACT_ATOMS: atom_id res chain seq x y z
N MET A 1 -9.74 13.99 19.66
CA MET A 1 -8.64 13.01 19.56
C MET A 1 -8.76 12.33 18.19
N ALA A 2 -7.67 12.14 17.48
CA ALA A 2 -7.70 11.37 16.23
C ALA A 2 -8.09 9.92 16.55
N ARG A 3 -8.98 9.33 15.75
CA ARG A 3 -9.36 7.92 15.86
C ARG A 3 -8.16 7.04 15.48
N GLU A 4 -8.10 5.84 16.03
CA GLU A 4 -7.08 4.87 15.59
C GLU A 4 -7.32 4.45 14.13
N ALA A 5 -6.25 4.38 13.33
CA ALA A 5 -6.35 4.03 11.92
C ALA A 5 -7.09 2.70 11.69
N LEU A 6 -6.88 1.70 12.56
CA LEU A 6 -7.55 0.39 12.45
C LEU A 6 -9.08 0.50 12.56
N GLU A 7 -9.59 1.38 13.45
CA GLU A 7 -11.03 1.60 13.61
C GLU A 7 -11.63 2.18 12.33
N VAL A 8 -10.96 3.18 11.74
CA VAL A 8 -11.40 3.77 10.46
C VAL A 8 -11.37 2.74 9.33
N LEU A 9 -10.33 1.89 9.26
CA LEU A 9 -10.25 0.84 8.26
C LEU A 9 -11.38 -0.20 8.42
N LYS A 10 -11.71 -0.59 9.64
CA LYS A 10 -12.84 -1.51 9.92
C LYS A 10 -14.19 -0.88 9.54
N GLU A 11 -14.40 0.38 9.87
CA GLU A 11 -15.62 1.13 9.52
C GLU A 11 -15.83 1.22 8.00
N CYS A 12 -14.75 1.35 7.22
CA CYS A 12 -14.79 1.38 5.76
C CYS A 12 -14.79 -0.01 5.11
N GLU A 13 -14.82 -1.10 5.88
CA GLU A 13 -14.62 -2.47 5.39
C GLU A 13 -13.28 -2.67 4.67
N ALA A 14 -12.31 -1.77 4.90
CA ALA A 14 -10.97 -1.84 4.32
C ALA A 14 -10.06 -2.84 5.06
N PHE A 15 -10.42 -3.23 6.28
CA PHE A 15 -9.83 -4.32 7.04
C PHE A 15 -10.88 -5.38 7.34
N LEU A 16 -10.68 -6.58 6.80
CA LEU A 16 -11.60 -7.70 6.91
C LEU A 16 -10.96 -8.81 7.74
N GLU A 17 -11.71 -9.38 8.66
CA GLU A 17 -11.35 -10.59 9.42
C GLU A 17 -12.11 -11.79 8.85
N GLY A 18 -11.44 -12.92 8.66
CA GLY A 18 -12.04 -14.09 8.00
C GLY A 18 -11.00 -15.15 7.64
N HIS A 19 -11.25 -15.89 6.56
CA HIS A 19 -10.32 -16.87 6.02
C HIS A 19 -10.04 -16.57 4.56
N PHE A 20 -8.86 -16.07 4.26
CA PHE A 20 -8.53 -15.52 2.94
C PHE A 20 -7.41 -16.29 2.25
N LEU A 21 -7.61 -16.58 0.95
CA LEU A 21 -6.57 -17.04 0.05
C LEU A 21 -5.83 -15.85 -0.54
N LEU A 22 -4.54 -15.73 -0.24
CA LEU A 22 -3.68 -14.68 -0.77
C LEU A 22 -3.18 -15.04 -2.18
N SER A 23 -2.72 -14.03 -2.94
CA SER A 23 -2.14 -14.22 -4.29
C SER A 23 -0.89 -15.11 -4.29
N SER A 24 -0.23 -15.28 -3.16
CA SER A 24 0.88 -16.20 -2.96
C SER A 24 0.46 -17.67 -2.78
N GLY A 25 -0.85 -17.97 -2.76
CA GLY A 25 -1.38 -19.29 -2.40
C GLY A 25 -1.42 -19.58 -0.90
N ARG A 26 -0.94 -18.65 -0.06
CA ARG A 26 -0.98 -18.79 1.39
C ARG A 26 -2.32 -18.33 1.95
N HIS A 27 -2.69 -18.79 3.15
CA HIS A 27 -3.91 -18.41 3.84
C HIS A 27 -3.63 -17.35 4.92
N SER A 28 -4.61 -16.47 5.14
CA SER A 28 -4.55 -15.42 6.18
C SER A 28 -5.87 -15.30 6.91
N GLY A 29 -5.81 -14.92 8.19
CA GLY A 29 -6.97 -14.60 9.02
C GLY A 29 -7.52 -13.19 8.79
N ALA A 30 -6.82 -12.36 7.99
CA ALA A 30 -7.26 -11.01 7.68
C ALA A 30 -6.81 -10.57 6.29
N TYR A 31 -7.54 -9.60 5.73
CA TYR A 31 -7.28 -9.03 4.42
C TYR A 31 -7.45 -7.51 4.45
N CYS A 32 -6.54 -6.79 3.77
CA CYS A 32 -6.63 -5.35 3.61
C CYS A 32 -7.04 -5.01 2.17
N GLN A 33 -8.22 -4.39 2.00
CA GLN A 33 -8.73 -3.92 0.72
C GLN A 33 -8.78 -2.39 0.72
N MET A 34 -7.65 -1.75 0.41
CA MET A 34 -7.51 -0.30 0.55
C MET A 34 -8.40 0.51 -0.39
N ALA A 35 -8.89 -0.09 -1.49
CA ALA A 35 -9.87 0.57 -2.35
C ALA A 35 -11.15 0.97 -1.59
N PHE A 36 -11.50 0.24 -0.52
CA PHE A 36 -12.65 0.57 0.32
C PHE A 36 -12.43 1.79 1.21
N LEU A 37 -11.20 2.07 1.63
CA LEU A 37 -10.86 3.33 2.27
C LEU A 37 -10.82 4.48 1.25
N GLN A 38 -10.27 4.22 0.06
CA GLN A 38 -10.07 5.25 -0.97
C GLN A 38 -11.39 5.85 -1.49
N GLN A 39 -12.52 5.16 -1.38
CA GLN A 39 -13.83 5.69 -1.76
C GLN A 39 -14.35 6.78 -0.81
N TYR A 40 -13.73 6.95 0.38
CA TYR A 40 -14.08 7.96 1.39
C TYR A 40 -12.91 8.93 1.59
N PRO A 41 -12.85 10.04 0.81
CA PRO A 41 -11.72 10.97 0.85
C PRO A 41 -11.45 11.58 2.23
N ASP A 42 -12.49 11.88 2.99
CA ASP A 42 -12.41 12.40 4.36
C ASP A 42 -11.74 11.41 5.32
N LYS A 43 -12.10 10.13 5.22
CA LYS A 43 -11.51 9.06 6.03
C LYS A 43 -10.07 8.73 5.61
N ALA A 44 -9.80 8.74 4.32
CA ALA A 44 -8.43 8.62 3.82
C ALA A 44 -7.55 9.77 4.32
N ALA A 45 -8.08 11.01 4.32
CA ALA A 45 -7.40 12.18 4.86
C ALA A 45 -7.14 12.03 6.37
N GLU A 46 -8.14 11.59 7.14
CA GLU A 46 -8.02 11.35 8.58
C GLU A 46 -6.91 10.33 8.90
N VAL A 47 -6.91 9.20 8.20
CA VAL A 47 -5.91 8.12 8.38
C VAL A 47 -4.51 8.59 8.01
N MET A 48 -4.36 9.43 6.98
CA MET A 48 -3.05 9.89 6.52
C MET A 48 -2.53 11.14 7.26
N ALA A 49 -3.36 11.84 8.05
CA ALA A 49 -2.94 13.05 8.76
C ALA A 49 -1.73 12.84 9.70
N PRO A 50 -1.65 11.78 10.52
CA PRO A 50 -0.47 11.52 11.35
C PRO A 50 0.80 11.24 10.53
N VAL A 51 0.65 10.65 9.34
CA VAL A 51 1.77 10.40 8.42
C VAL A 51 2.25 11.72 7.83
N ALA A 52 1.33 12.58 7.37
CA ALA A 52 1.65 13.90 6.85
C ALA A 52 2.40 14.77 7.88
N GLU A 53 1.99 14.71 9.15
CA GLU A 53 2.66 15.45 10.23
C GLU A 53 4.14 15.05 10.36
N LYS A 54 4.43 13.75 10.35
CA LYS A 54 5.81 13.26 10.40
C LYS A 54 6.65 13.69 9.18
N LEU A 55 6.03 13.87 8.02
CA LEU A 55 6.72 14.28 6.80
C LEU A 55 7.11 15.76 6.78
N LYS A 56 6.50 16.60 7.61
CA LYS A 56 6.83 18.05 7.65
C LYS A 56 8.30 18.31 7.97
N GLU A 57 8.93 17.42 8.75
CA GLU A 57 10.33 17.53 9.16
C GLU A 57 11.33 17.10 8.06
N LEU A 58 10.86 16.43 7.00
CA LEU A 58 11.72 15.80 6.02
C LEU A 58 12.01 16.64 4.76
N ASN A 59 11.49 17.87 4.67
CA ASN A 59 11.67 18.72 3.48
C ASN A 59 11.34 17.97 2.17
N VAL A 60 10.16 17.34 2.11
CA VAL A 60 9.68 16.66 0.91
C VAL A 60 9.33 17.69 -0.16
N ASP A 61 9.74 17.45 -1.41
CA ASP A 61 9.37 18.27 -2.57
C ASP A 61 8.24 17.62 -3.38
N VAL A 62 8.28 16.29 -3.50
CA VAL A 62 7.37 15.51 -4.34
C VAL A 62 6.92 14.24 -3.63
N VAL A 63 5.62 13.97 -3.65
CA VAL A 63 5.06 12.68 -3.23
C VAL A 63 4.81 11.82 -4.45
N VAL A 64 5.30 10.57 -4.45
CA VAL A 64 5.26 9.66 -5.60
C VAL A 64 4.47 8.41 -5.25
N GLY A 65 3.35 8.18 -5.92
CA GLY A 65 2.52 6.98 -5.71
C GLY A 65 2.74 5.93 -6.80
N PRO A 66 3.12 4.69 -6.48
CA PRO A 66 3.04 3.60 -7.44
C PRO A 66 1.58 3.29 -7.82
N ALA A 67 1.30 3.24 -9.11
CA ALA A 67 -0.04 2.90 -9.59
C ALA A 67 -0.37 1.42 -9.26
N MET A 68 -1.60 1.14 -8.86
CA MET A 68 -2.77 2.01 -8.72
C MET A 68 -2.97 2.51 -7.28
N GLY A 69 -2.72 1.63 -6.27
CA GLY A 69 -3.06 1.87 -4.88
C GLY A 69 -2.43 3.14 -4.29
N GLY A 70 -1.17 3.40 -4.63
CA GLY A 70 -0.43 4.55 -4.12
C GLY A 70 -0.87 5.92 -4.67
N ILE A 71 -1.58 5.96 -5.81
CA ILE A 71 -1.96 7.23 -6.46
C ILE A 71 -2.79 8.13 -5.53
N VAL A 72 -3.84 7.55 -4.94
CA VAL A 72 -4.78 8.30 -4.09
C VAL A 72 -4.08 8.84 -2.84
N TYR A 73 -3.23 8.03 -2.23
CA TYR A 73 -2.49 8.44 -1.02
C TYR A 73 -1.38 9.44 -1.32
N ALA A 74 -0.73 9.33 -2.48
CA ALA A 74 0.22 10.36 -2.92
C ALA A 74 -0.48 11.70 -3.14
N TYR A 75 -1.66 11.70 -3.79
CA TYR A 75 -2.45 12.90 -3.99
C TYR A 75 -2.89 13.52 -2.66
N GLU A 76 -3.41 12.71 -1.75
CA GLU A 76 -3.87 13.18 -0.44
C GLU A 76 -2.72 13.75 0.41
N LEU A 77 -1.58 13.06 0.48
CA LEU A 77 -0.40 13.57 1.18
C LEU A 77 0.14 14.85 0.54
N GLY A 78 0.19 14.90 -0.80
CA GLY A 78 0.58 16.11 -1.52
C GLY A 78 -0.33 17.29 -1.17
N ARG A 79 -1.65 17.06 -1.08
CA ARG A 79 -2.64 18.06 -0.65
C ARG A 79 -2.38 18.54 0.79
N GLN A 80 -2.18 17.60 1.73
CA GLN A 80 -1.95 17.94 3.15
C GLN A 80 -0.62 18.69 3.37
N LEU A 81 0.40 18.36 2.59
CA LEU A 81 1.74 18.96 2.69
C LEU A 81 1.89 20.24 1.84
N GLY A 82 0.94 20.54 0.95
CA GLY A 82 1.08 21.60 -0.04
C GLY A 82 2.21 21.31 -1.05
N LYS A 83 2.40 20.04 -1.42
CA LYS A 83 3.48 19.57 -2.29
C LYS A 83 2.93 18.93 -3.55
N ARG A 84 3.80 18.80 -4.57
CA ARG A 84 3.45 18.07 -5.79
C ARG A 84 3.19 16.60 -5.48
N ALA A 85 2.16 16.05 -6.12
CA ALA A 85 1.88 14.63 -6.12
C ALA A 85 1.94 14.10 -7.57
N ILE A 86 2.69 13.03 -7.76
CA ILE A 86 2.86 12.36 -9.05
C ILE A 86 2.73 10.86 -8.85
N PHE A 87 2.67 10.10 -9.94
CA PHE A 87 2.65 8.64 -9.84
C PHE A 87 3.55 7.98 -10.89
N THR A 88 4.01 6.79 -10.55
CA THR A 88 4.62 5.84 -11.47
C THR A 88 3.60 4.79 -11.90
N GLU A 89 3.72 4.28 -13.10
CA GLU A 89 2.82 3.27 -13.67
C GLU A 89 3.62 2.19 -14.39
N ARG A 90 3.04 0.98 -14.52
CA ARG A 90 3.66 -0.08 -15.28
C ARG A 90 3.29 0.03 -16.77
N VAL A 91 4.31 0.09 -17.60
CA VAL A 91 4.20 -0.06 -19.06
C VAL A 91 4.98 -1.32 -19.41
N ASP A 92 4.33 -2.27 -20.05
CA ASP A 92 4.92 -3.58 -20.38
C ASP A 92 5.59 -4.27 -19.17
N ASN A 93 4.94 -4.22 -18.01
CA ASN A 93 5.40 -4.70 -16.72
C ASN A 93 6.62 -3.97 -16.12
N VAL A 94 7.11 -2.90 -16.73
CA VAL A 94 8.20 -2.07 -16.21
C VAL A 94 7.64 -0.83 -15.53
N MET A 95 8.07 -0.55 -14.30
CA MET A 95 7.70 0.68 -13.60
C MET A 95 8.33 1.89 -14.29
N THR A 96 7.54 2.90 -14.61
CA THR A 96 7.97 4.07 -15.39
C THR A 96 7.37 5.37 -14.87
N LEU A 97 8.07 6.49 -15.11
CA LEU A 97 7.59 7.85 -14.91
C LEU A 97 7.19 8.46 -16.26
N LYS A 98 6.07 8.04 -16.83
CA LYS A 98 5.68 8.38 -18.20
C LYS A 98 5.13 9.80 -18.35
N ARG A 99 4.37 10.27 -17.36
CA ARG A 99 3.55 11.50 -17.46
C ARG A 99 4.18 12.71 -16.77
N PHE A 100 5.14 12.48 -15.90
CA PHE A 100 5.67 13.51 -15.02
C PHE A 100 7.17 13.64 -15.17
N LYS A 101 7.71 14.72 -14.61
CA LYS A 101 9.15 14.94 -14.53
C LYS A 101 9.54 15.20 -13.09
N ILE A 102 10.67 14.65 -12.68
CA ILE A 102 11.38 14.93 -11.43
C ILE A 102 12.59 15.78 -11.83
N LYS A 103 12.82 16.87 -11.11
CA LYS A 103 13.99 17.72 -11.30
C LYS A 103 15.19 17.12 -10.55
N PRO A 104 16.40 17.29 -11.06
CA PRO A 104 17.60 16.85 -10.33
C PRO A 104 17.63 17.40 -8.90
N GLY A 105 17.85 16.51 -7.92
CA GLY A 105 17.89 16.83 -6.50
C GLY A 105 16.55 16.97 -5.80
N GLU A 106 15.41 16.90 -6.49
CA GLU A 106 14.09 16.90 -5.81
C GLU A 106 13.98 15.73 -4.83
N ARG A 107 13.53 16.05 -3.61
CA ARG A 107 13.39 15.11 -2.49
C ARG A 107 12.03 14.43 -2.57
N CYS A 108 12.03 13.16 -2.94
CA CYS A 108 10.84 12.37 -3.21
C CYS A 108 10.53 11.41 -2.08
N ILE A 109 9.27 11.36 -1.64
CA ILE A 109 8.76 10.32 -0.74
C ILE A 109 7.79 9.42 -1.50
N ILE A 110 7.91 8.11 -1.33
CA ILE A 110 6.99 7.14 -1.95
C ILE A 110 5.80 6.94 -1.02
N ALA A 111 4.57 7.05 -1.57
CA ALA A 111 3.34 6.81 -0.83
C ALA A 111 2.63 5.56 -1.36
N GLU A 112 2.45 4.57 -0.49
CA GLU A 112 1.81 3.28 -0.80
C GLU A 112 0.52 3.10 0.01
N ASP A 113 -0.33 2.23 -0.47
CA ASP A 113 -1.47 1.75 0.29
C ASP A 113 -1.03 0.70 1.34
N VAL A 114 -0.41 -0.38 0.89
CA VAL A 114 0.08 -1.47 1.75
C VAL A 114 1.49 -1.87 1.33
N VAL A 115 2.42 -1.85 2.27
CA VAL A 115 3.77 -2.37 2.05
C VAL A 115 3.89 -3.76 2.66
N THR A 116 4.23 -4.74 1.83
CA THR A 116 4.55 -6.12 2.25
C THR A 116 6.02 -6.44 2.02
N THR A 117 6.41 -6.67 0.77
CA THR A 117 7.80 -6.93 0.35
C THR A 117 8.52 -5.68 -0.15
N GLY A 118 7.79 -4.59 -0.42
CA GLY A 118 8.35 -3.34 -0.93
C GLY A 118 8.86 -3.39 -2.37
N VAL A 119 8.49 -4.40 -3.16
CA VAL A 119 8.97 -4.55 -4.56
C VAL A 119 8.54 -3.37 -5.42
N SER A 120 7.26 -2.97 -5.40
CA SER A 120 6.77 -1.81 -6.17
C SER A 120 7.47 -0.52 -5.76
N SER A 121 7.69 -0.36 -4.46
CA SER A 121 8.41 0.80 -3.92
C SER A 121 9.88 0.81 -4.36
N LEU A 122 10.54 -0.36 -4.41
CA LEU A 122 11.92 -0.49 -4.89
C LEU A 122 12.03 -0.12 -6.38
N GLU A 123 11.09 -0.56 -7.19
CA GLU A 123 11.03 -0.18 -8.60
C GLU A 123 10.79 1.33 -8.76
N THR A 124 9.87 1.91 -7.96
CA THR A 124 9.60 3.34 -7.95
C THR A 124 10.82 4.15 -7.51
N LYS A 125 11.56 3.67 -6.48
CA LYS A 125 12.83 4.29 -6.07
C LYS A 125 13.82 4.37 -7.23
N ARG A 126 14.00 3.29 -7.99
CA ARG A 126 14.89 3.28 -9.17
C ARG A 126 14.48 4.33 -10.18
N VAL A 127 13.19 4.42 -10.50
CA VAL A 127 12.66 5.43 -11.43
C VAL A 127 12.91 6.86 -10.94
N ILE A 128 12.76 7.12 -9.64
CA ILE A 128 13.06 8.44 -9.03
C ILE A 128 14.54 8.77 -9.20
N GLU A 129 15.44 7.83 -8.87
CA GLU A 129 16.87 8.04 -8.90
C GLU A 129 17.41 8.16 -10.34
N GLU A 130 16.87 7.37 -11.27
CA GLU A 130 17.19 7.49 -12.71
C GLU A 130 16.77 8.86 -13.28
N ALA A 131 15.70 9.45 -12.76
CA ALA A 131 15.28 10.81 -13.11
C ALA A 131 16.10 11.91 -12.42
N GLY A 132 17.06 11.56 -11.55
CA GLY A 132 17.93 12.48 -10.81
C GLY A 132 17.35 12.96 -9.48
N GLY A 133 16.23 12.41 -9.02
CA GLY A 133 15.64 12.70 -7.70
C GLY A 133 16.33 11.96 -6.56
N VAL A 134 16.02 12.37 -5.34
CA VAL A 134 16.50 11.73 -4.10
C VAL A 134 15.32 11.04 -3.42
N CYS A 135 15.35 9.70 -3.32
CA CYS A 135 14.32 8.94 -2.61
C CYS A 135 14.58 8.97 -1.10
N LEU A 136 13.63 9.54 -0.34
CA LEU A 136 13.72 9.67 1.12
C LEU A 136 13.26 8.40 1.86
N GLY A 137 12.47 7.55 1.20
CA GLY A 137 11.88 6.35 1.79
C GLY A 137 10.43 6.16 1.36
N ILE A 138 9.72 5.35 2.15
CA ILE A 138 8.30 5.00 1.94
C ILE A 138 7.47 5.53 3.10
N VAL A 139 6.26 5.97 2.80
CA VAL A 139 5.16 6.07 3.73
C VAL A 139 3.98 5.24 3.24
N CYS A 140 3.16 4.72 4.14
CA CYS A 140 2.03 3.89 3.74
C CYS A 140 0.87 3.98 4.72
N VAL A 141 -0.31 3.53 4.28
CA VAL A 141 -1.43 3.33 5.20
C VAL A 141 -1.11 2.14 6.10
N VAL A 142 -0.80 0.99 5.51
CA VAL A 142 -0.53 -0.23 6.28
C VAL A 142 0.87 -0.77 5.99
N ASP A 143 1.70 -0.82 7.03
CA ASP A 143 2.96 -1.55 7.01
C ASP A 143 2.72 -2.99 7.47
N ARG A 144 2.94 -3.94 6.57
CA ARG A 144 2.85 -5.39 6.80
C ARG A 144 4.20 -6.09 6.65
N THR A 145 5.29 -5.35 6.71
CA THR A 145 6.63 -5.94 6.70
C THR A 145 6.88 -6.71 7.99
N ARG A 146 7.69 -7.75 7.91
CA ARG A 146 8.10 -8.59 9.04
C ARG A 146 9.54 -8.35 9.40
N ALA A 147 9.92 -8.67 10.63
CA ALA A 147 11.31 -8.55 11.08
C ALA A 147 12.27 -9.40 10.23
N GLU A 148 11.81 -10.61 9.83
CA GLU A 148 12.58 -11.57 9.02
C GLU A 148 12.67 -11.16 7.52
N ALA A 149 11.76 -10.28 7.08
CA ALA A 149 11.71 -9.79 5.70
C ALA A 149 11.35 -8.29 5.68
N PRO A 150 12.28 -7.43 6.11
CA PRO A 150 12.05 -5.99 6.12
C PRO A 150 11.94 -5.44 4.69
N SER A 151 11.34 -4.26 4.57
CA SER A 151 11.36 -3.53 3.30
C SER A 151 12.79 -3.21 2.88
N PRO A 152 13.12 -3.32 1.58
CA PRO A 152 14.44 -2.93 1.05
C PRO A 152 14.68 -1.41 1.10
N ILE A 153 13.65 -0.63 1.39
CA ILE A 153 13.68 0.83 1.55
C ILE A 153 13.10 1.16 2.92
N PRO A 154 13.67 2.12 3.66
CA PRO A 154 13.12 2.54 4.95
C PRO A 154 11.66 2.97 4.86
N ILE A 155 10.81 2.44 5.75
CA ILE A 155 9.47 2.95 5.97
C ILE A 155 9.58 4.07 7.00
N VAL A 156 9.42 5.30 6.54
CA VAL A 156 9.57 6.52 7.35
C VAL A 156 8.40 6.70 8.30
N ALA A 157 7.21 6.42 7.81
CA ALA A 157 5.99 6.44 8.60
C ALA A 157 4.93 5.50 7.99
N SER A 158 4.08 4.97 8.85
CA SER A 158 2.85 4.28 8.47
C SER A 158 1.71 4.73 9.38
N ALA A 159 0.49 4.73 8.87
CA ALA A 159 -0.69 4.99 9.69
C ALA A 159 -0.97 3.80 10.61
N LEU A 160 -0.66 2.59 10.15
CA LEU A 160 -0.87 1.35 10.89
C LEU A 160 0.25 0.34 10.59
N LYS A 161 0.78 -0.29 11.64
CA LYS A 161 1.65 -1.48 11.53
C LYS A 161 0.82 -2.70 11.88
N LEU A 162 0.76 -3.68 10.97
CA LEU A 162 0.04 -4.94 11.18
C LEU A 162 0.96 -6.13 10.96
N ASP A 163 1.14 -6.94 11.97
CA ASP A 163 1.69 -8.28 11.81
C ASP A 163 0.53 -9.25 11.55
N LEU A 164 0.32 -9.60 10.28
CA LEU A 164 -0.71 -10.55 9.88
C LEU A 164 -0.03 -11.88 9.51
N PRO A 165 -0.14 -12.91 10.35
CA PRO A 165 0.40 -14.20 10.04
C PRO A 165 -0.26 -14.76 8.78
N ASN A 166 0.53 -15.46 7.97
CA ASN A 166 0.02 -16.24 6.86
C ASN A 166 0.60 -17.65 6.91
N TYR A 167 -0.19 -18.62 6.48
CA TYR A 167 0.05 -20.04 6.65
C TYR A 167 0.11 -20.74 5.30
N ALA A 168 0.91 -21.78 5.17
CA ALA A 168 0.73 -22.75 4.10
C ALA A 168 -0.65 -23.43 4.26
N PRO A 169 -1.34 -23.84 3.18
CA PRO A 169 -2.67 -24.43 3.28
C PRO A 169 -2.76 -25.59 4.28
N GLU A 170 -1.76 -26.46 4.29
CA GLU A 170 -1.64 -27.63 5.16
C GLU A 170 -1.40 -27.29 6.63
N GLU A 171 -0.83 -26.09 6.91
CA GLU A 171 -0.53 -25.61 8.26
C GLU A 171 -1.60 -24.65 8.80
N CYS A 172 -2.55 -24.24 7.95
CA CYS A 172 -3.51 -23.21 8.31
C CYS A 172 -4.42 -23.62 9.47
N PRO A 173 -4.38 -22.92 10.62
CA PRO A 173 -5.23 -23.23 11.76
C PRO A 173 -6.71 -23.02 11.45
N ILE A 174 -7.05 -22.04 10.59
CA ILE A 174 -8.43 -21.72 10.22
C ILE A 174 -9.03 -22.85 9.36
N CYS A 175 -8.23 -23.47 8.46
CA CYS A 175 -8.63 -24.67 7.75
C CYS A 175 -8.91 -25.83 8.70
N LYS A 176 -8.05 -26.03 9.71
CA LYS A 176 -8.19 -27.12 10.69
C LYS A 176 -9.44 -26.95 11.55
N GLU A 177 -9.81 -25.72 11.87
CA GLU A 177 -11.06 -25.43 12.58
C GLU A 177 -12.31 -25.65 11.73
N GLY A 178 -12.24 -25.43 10.41
CA GLY A 178 -13.33 -25.67 9.48
C GLY A 178 -14.56 -24.76 9.64
N LYS A 179 -14.45 -23.67 10.40
CA LYS A 179 -15.59 -22.80 10.74
C LYS A 179 -15.84 -21.68 9.71
N LEU A 180 -14.79 -21.24 9.02
CA LEU A 180 -14.86 -20.11 8.09
C LEU A 180 -14.57 -20.59 6.66
N PRO A 181 -15.39 -20.23 5.68
CA PRO A 181 -15.13 -20.55 4.27
C PRO A 181 -13.87 -19.80 3.80
N LEU A 182 -13.08 -20.46 2.94
CA LEU A 182 -11.94 -19.82 2.29
C LEU A 182 -12.43 -18.88 1.19
N VAL A 183 -12.10 -17.58 1.29
CA VAL A 183 -12.53 -16.53 0.37
C VAL A 183 -11.32 -15.99 -0.39
N HIS A 184 -11.47 -15.74 -1.68
CA HIS A 184 -10.46 -15.13 -2.55
C HIS A 184 -10.92 -13.72 -2.97
N LEU A 185 -10.24 -12.67 -2.52
CA LEU A 185 -10.56 -11.27 -2.83
C LEU A 185 -9.58 -10.60 -3.82
N GLY A 186 -8.54 -11.30 -4.26
CA GLY A 186 -7.49 -10.74 -5.12
C GLY A 186 -7.92 -10.60 -6.58
N SER A 187 -7.64 -9.44 -7.18
CA SER A 187 -7.99 -9.08 -8.56
C SER A 187 -7.37 -9.96 -9.65
N ARG A 188 -6.32 -10.72 -9.35
CA ARG A 188 -5.60 -11.53 -10.37
C ARG A 188 -6.34 -12.81 -10.82
N LYS A 189 -7.24 -13.37 -10.00
CA LYS A 189 -8.01 -14.60 -10.33
C LYS A 189 -9.44 -14.35 -10.82
N MET A 190 -10.00 -13.15 -10.70
CA MET A 190 -11.29 -12.83 -11.33
C MET A 190 -11.25 -13.02 -12.86
N LYS A 191 -10.08 -12.94 -13.49
CA LYS A 191 -9.91 -13.19 -14.94
C LYS A 191 -10.02 -14.67 -15.34
N GLU A 192 -9.75 -15.62 -14.45
CA GLU A 192 -9.86 -17.05 -14.75
C GLU A 192 -11.28 -17.59 -14.54
N GLN A 193 -11.99 -17.10 -13.54
CA GLN A 193 -13.39 -17.50 -13.28
C GLN A 193 -14.35 -16.91 -14.32
N ALA A 194 -14.11 -15.70 -14.83
CA ALA A 194 -14.91 -15.12 -15.92
C ALA A 194 -14.74 -15.85 -17.27
N LYS A 195 -13.66 -16.61 -17.46
CA LYS A 195 -13.45 -17.44 -18.67
C LYS A 195 -14.11 -18.82 -18.60
N GLN A 196 -14.57 -19.26 -17.42
CA GLN A 196 -15.26 -20.54 -17.25
C GLN A 196 -16.78 -20.41 -17.25
N THR A 197 -17.32 -19.18 -17.33
CA THR A 197 -18.77 -18.90 -17.30
C THR A 197 -19.30 -18.32 -18.64
N LEU A 198 -18.47 -18.29 -19.69
CA LEU A 198 -18.81 -18.00 -21.08
C LEU A 198 -18.50 -19.21 -21.95
#